data_6197b18d5ae2679df2fe04c7ce7ec969
#
_entry.id   6197b18d5ae2679df2fe04c7ce7ec969
#
_cell.length_a   1.000
_cell.length_b   1.000
_cell.length_c   1.000
_cell.angle_alpha   90.00
_cell.angle_beta   90.00
_cell.angle_gamma   90.00
#
_symmetry.space_group_name_H-M   'P 1'
#
loop_
_entity.id
_entity.type
_entity.pdbx_description
1 polymer ?
#
loop_
_entity_poly.entity_id
_entity_poly.type
_entity_poly.pdbx_seq_one_letter_code
_entity_poly.pdbx_strand_id
1 'polypeptide(L)'
;MGGTYIRNFICNFISHRKKEEKMKLKKRNVFIGITSFLIVLFTMPLGHALMILMEHLMEPVTMHYATFFMGLIGLIMVITGVFAKGDTQQTLWGLFGGLLFWTGWIEFIYVYYAHRFGVQPLIVDGEVVTKPEYLIMPSSFGFWIMFMLLYLFNIKSGCDFFNYLQRVFFRNSKVQVEMRPMTRHTSLVTFMELNLILWTNYMVLLFCYDDNFIGDRHPITALVAFGCLVGSLFMFRRLINISQW
;
A
#
# COMPACT_ATOMS: atom_id res chain seq x y z
N MET A 1 14.76 25.79 -56.79
CA MET A 1 15.61 25.29 -55.69
C MET A 1 15.19 25.70 -54.27
N GLY A 2 14.18 26.56 -54.06
CA GLY A 2 13.78 27.05 -52.73
C GLY A 2 12.86 26.13 -51.88
N GLY A 3 12.11 25.20 -52.51
CA GLY A 3 11.09 24.41 -51.82
C GLY A 3 11.62 23.32 -50.88
N THR A 4 12.79 22.78 -51.17
CA THR A 4 13.42 21.71 -50.38
C THR A 4 14.01 22.26 -49.07
N TYR A 5 14.51 23.48 -49.08
CA TYR A 5 15.10 24.13 -47.92
C TYR A 5 14.05 24.51 -46.85
N ILE A 6 12.92 25.02 -47.27
CA ILE A 6 11.80 25.38 -46.39
C ILE A 6 11.19 24.11 -45.75
N ARG A 7 11.06 23.06 -46.56
CA ARG A 7 10.51 21.78 -46.06
C ARG A 7 11.42 21.12 -45.00
N ASN A 8 12.73 21.16 -45.21
CA ASN A 8 13.69 20.63 -44.23
C ASN A 8 13.74 21.48 -42.96
N PHE A 9 13.63 22.82 -43.06
CA PHE A 9 13.55 23.72 -41.91
C PHE A 9 12.29 23.47 -41.07
N ILE A 10 11.13 23.34 -41.68
CA ILE A 10 9.86 23.03 -41.01
C ILE A 10 9.92 21.65 -40.36
N CYS A 11 10.48 20.64 -41.03
CA CYS A 11 10.61 19.29 -40.49
C CYS A 11 11.54 19.24 -39.25
N ASN A 12 12.65 19.96 -39.30
CA ASN A 12 13.57 20.08 -38.16
C ASN A 12 12.93 20.85 -36.98
N PHE A 13 12.19 21.91 -37.26
CA PHE A 13 11.50 22.68 -36.21
C PHE A 13 10.41 21.88 -35.54
N ILE A 14 9.60 21.10 -36.30
CA ILE A 14 8.57 20.21 -35.74
C ILE A 14 9.22 19.07 -34.93
N SER A 15 10.33 18.51 -35.44
CA SER A 15 11.08 17.47 -34.73
C SER A 15 11.64 17.97 -33.40
N HIS A 16 12.20 19.19 -33.38
CA HIS A 16 12.74 19.81 -32.14
C HIS A 16 11.65 20.08 -31.11
N ARG A 17 10.49 20.64 -31.54
CA ARG A 17 9.32 20.82 -30.67
C ARG A 17 8.82 19.53 -30.06
N LYS A 18 8.67 18.48 -30.87
CA LYS A 18 8.24 17.14 -30.39
C LYS A 18 9.24 16.56 -29.37
N LYS A 19 10.53 16.81 -29.55
CA LYS A 19 11.58 16.36 -28.63
C LYS A 19 11.52 17.12 -27.29
N GLU A 20 11.28 18.43 -27.32
CA GLU A 20 11.10 19.26 -26.12
C GLU A 20 9.83 18.87 -25.35
N GLU A 21 8.71 18.66 -26.03
CA GLU A 21 7.47 18.19 -25.41
C GLU A 21 7.63 16.84 -24.72
N LYS A 22 8.27 15.88 -25.40
CA LYS A 22 8.59 14.58 -24.83
C LYS A 22 9.49 14.69 -23.58
N MET A 23 10.45 15.60 -23.61
CA MET A 23 11.37 15.82 -22.48
C MET A 23 10.65 16.46 -21.28
N LYS A 24 9.75 17.45 -21.53
CA LYS A 24 8.91 18.06 -20.49
C LYS A 24 7.95 17.03 -19.87
N LEU A 25 7.31 16.20 -20.69
CA LEU A 25 6.45 15.11 -20.23
C LEU A 25 7.23 14.11 -19.37
N LYS A 26 8.41 13.70 -19.81
CA LYS A 26 9.27 12.77 -19.03
C LYS A 26 9.68 13.35 -17.69
N LYS A 27 10.09 14.63 -17.62
CA LYS A 27 10.42 15.30 -16.36
C LYS A 27 9.22 15.37 -15.40
N ARG A 28 8.04 15.71 -15.92
CA ARG A 28 6.80 15.75 -15.15
C ARG A 28 6.45 14.38 -14.56
N ASN A 29 6.57 13.31 -15.36
CA ASN A 29 6.26 11.96 -14.91
C ASN A 29 7.22 11.48 -13.82
N VAL A 30 8.52 11.78 -13.94
CA VAL A 30 9.51 11.49 -12.91
C VAL A 30 9.19 12.23 -11.60
N PHE A 31 8.83 13.51 -11.68
CA PHE A 31 8.45 14.29 -10.50
C PHE A 31 7.21 13.71 -9.81
N ILE A 32 6.17 13.38 -10.57
CA ILE A 32 4.95 12.75 -10.04
C ILE A 32 5.27 11.41 -9.40
N GLY A 33 6.07 10.57 -10.06
CA GLY A 33 6.47 9.27 -9.52
C GLY A 33 7.24 9.37 -8.21
N ILE A 34 8.20 10.29 -8.12
CA ILE A 34 8.95 10.54 -6.88
C ILE A 34 8.01 11.06 -5.78
N THR A 35 7.14 12.01 -6.07
CA THR A 35 6.20 12.57 -5.10
C THR A 35 5.26 11.49 -4.59
N SER A 36 4.69 10.65 -5.46
CA SER A 36 3.82 9.55 -5.07
C SER A 36 4.55 8.52 -4.19
N PHE A 37 5.79 8.20 -4.55
CA PHE A 37 6.62 7.30 -3.74
C PHE A 37 6.88 7.87 -2.34
N LEU A 38 7.22 9.16 -2.24
CA LEU A 38 7.45 9.82 -0.96
C LEU A 38 6.18 9.88 -0.11
N ILE A 39 5.02 10.17 -0.71
CA ILE A 39 3.74 10.15 0.00
C ILE A 39 3.52 8.78 0.65
N VAL A 40 3.65 7.69 -0.11
CA VAL A 40 3.46 6.33 0.42
C VAL A 40 4.51 5.99 1.47
N LEU A 41 5.78 6.32 1.22
CA LEU A 41 6.88 6.06 2.16
C LEU A 41 6.66 6.74 3.52
N PHE A 42 6.20 7.99 3.53
CA PHE A 42 5.95 8.71 4.78
C PHE A 42 4.61 8.36 5.42
N THR A 43 3.64 7.88 4.65
CA THR A 43 2.34 7.50 5.18
C THR A 43 2.41 6.28 6.09
N MET A 44 3.24 5.28 5.78
CA MET A 44 3.36 4.07 6.59
C MET A 44 3.88 4.34 8.02
N PRO A 45 5.04 5.02 8.21
CA PRO A 45 5.52 5.33 9.56
C PRO A 45 4.61 6.31 10.31
N LEU A 46 3.84 7.14 9.61
CA LEU A 46 2.95 8.13 10.22
C LEU A 46 1.87 7.47 11.08
N GLY A 47 1.25 6.38 10.60
CA GLY A 47 0.24 5.63 11.36
C GLY A 47 0.80 5.09 12.67
N HIS A 48 1.96 4.44 12.60
CA HIS A 48 2.64 3.90 13.78
C HIS A 48 3.10 4.98 14.76
N ALA A 49 3.67 6.07 14.26
CA ALA A 49 4.06 7.22 15.09
C ALA A 49 2.85 7.86 15.78
N LEU A 50 1.70 7.94 15.10
CA LEU A 50 0.46 8.45 15.66
C LEU A 50 -0.03 7.57 16.82
N MET A 51 0.06 6.25 16.66
CA MET A 51 -0.32 5.30 17.73
C MET A 51 0.57 5.45 18.97
N ILE A 52 1.89 5.48 18.78
CA ILE A 52 2.85 5.70 19.88
C ILE A 52 2.60 7.03 20.58
N LEU A 53 2.33 8.09 19.82
CA LEU A 53 2.04 9.41 20.37
C LEU A 53 0.78 9.38 21.25
N MET A 54 -0.26 8.69 20.79
CA MET A 54 -1.51 8.56 21.56
C MET A 54 -1.30 7.75 22.84
N GLU A 55 -0.53 6.67 22.80
CA GLU A 55 -0.15 5.87 23.98
C GLU A 55 0.57 6.71 25.05
N HIS A 56 1.43 7.67 24.63
CA HIS A 56 2.19 8.50 25.55
C HIS A 56 1.41 9.71 26.10
N LEU A 57 0.45 10.25 25.32
CA LEU A 57 -0.23 11.50 25.67
C LEU A 57 -1.59 11.29 26.30
N MET A 58 -2.22 10.13 26.13
CA MET A 58 -3.60 9.90 26.54
C MET A 58 -3.69 8.83 27.64
N GLU A 59 -4.62 9.05 28.57
CA GLU A 59 -5.03 8.00 29.50
C GLU A 59 -5.76 6.87 28.75
N PRO A 60 -5.70 5.61 29.24
CA PRO A 60 -6.25 4.44 28.55
C PRO A 60 -7.72 4.61 28.12
N VAL A 61 -8.56 5.20 28.96
CA VAL A 61 -9.98 5.40 28.66
C VAL A 61 -10.17 6.42 27.53
N THR A 62 -9.44 7.55 27.59
CA THR A 62 -9.48 8.60 26.56
C THR A 62 -8.95 8.09 25.24
N MET A 63 -7.91 7.26 25.28
CA MET A 63 -7.33 6.61 24.12
C MET A 63 -8.34 5.73 23.38
N HIS A 64 -9.17 4.94 24.11
CA HIS A 64 -10.20 4.11 23.48
C HIS A 64 -11.21 4.94 22.66
N TYR A 65 -11.66 6.07 23.20
CA TYR A 65 -12.57 6.96 22.47
C TYR A 65 -11.87 7.63 21.27
N ALA A 66 -10.65 8.12 21.48
CA ALA A 66 -9.89 8.80 20.44
C ALA A 66 -9.60 7.86 19.24
N THR A 67 -9.18 6.63 19.50
CA THR A 67 -8.93 5.63 18.45
C THR A 67 -10.22 5.20 17.74
N PHE A 68 -11.34 5.05 18.48
CA PHE A 68 -12.63 4.75 17.87
C PHE A 68 -13.06 5.86 16.89
N PHE A 69 -12.98 7.12 17.32
CA PHE A 69 -13.32 8.26 16.46
C PHE A 69 -12.34 8.44 15.31
N MET A 70 -11.07 8.16 15.51
CA MET A 70 -10.05 8.18 14.44
C MET A 70 -10.38 7.19 13.33
N GLY A 71 -10.73 5.94 13.67
CA GLY A 71 -11.16 4.94 12.70
C GLY A 71 -12.46 5.32 12.00
N LEU A 72 -13.41 5.93 12.73
CA LEU A 72 -14.66 6.43 12.17
C LEU A 72 -14.42 7.57 11.17
N ILE A 73 -13.55 8.52 11.50
CA ILE A 73 -13.11 9.59 10.58
C ILE A 73 -12.48 8.98 9.34
N GLY A 74 -11.59 7.98 9.50
CA GLY A 74 -11.00 7.25 8.39
C GLY A 74 -12.05 6.65 7.46
N LEU A 75 -13.06 5.97 8.01
CA LEU A 75 -14.16 5.40 7.24
C LEU A 75 -14.97 6.48 6.49
N ILE A 76 -15.31 7.58 7.17
CA ILE A 76 -16.01 8.70 6.56
C ILE A 76 -15.18 9.30 5.41
N MET A 77 -13.87 9.44 5.59
CA MET A 77 -12.97 9.92 4.53
C MET A 77 -13.01 8.99 3.31
N VAL A 78 -12.95 7.68 3.48
CA VAL A 78 -13.03 6.72 2.36
C VAL A 78 -14.37 6.86 1.62
N ILE A 79 -15.50 6.94 2.35
CA ILE A 79 -16.82 7.08 1.78
C ILE A 79 -16.96 8.41 1.02
N THR A 80 -16.54 9.53 1.63
CA THR A 80 -16.57 10.85 0.97
C THR A 80 -15.65 10.89 -0.25
N GLY A 81 -14.52 10.18 -0.18
CA GLY A 81 -13.58 10.02 -1.30
C GLY A 81 -14.21 9.37 -2.53
N VAL A 82 -15.20 8.49 -2.37
CA VAL A 82 -15.95 7.90 -3.50
C VAL A 82 -16.66 8.96 -4.34
N PHE A 83 -17.10 10.05 -3.71
CA PHE A 83 -17.79 11.16 -4.38
C PHE A 83 -16.86 12.28 -4.83
N ALA A 84 -15.56 12.21 -4.52
CA ALA A 84 -14.58 13.21 -4.92
C ALA A 84 -14.37 13.22 -6.43
N LYS A 85 -14.09 14.42 -6.97
CA LYS A 85 -13.86 14.60 -8.41
C LYS A 85 -12.39 14.33 -8.75
N GLY A 86 -12.18 13.30 -9.56
CA GLY A 86 -10.86 12.95 -10.10
C GLY A 86 -10.11 11.88 -9.29
N ASP A 87 -9.41 11.01 -10.00
CA ASP A 87 -8.74 9.83 -9.44
C ASP A 87 -7.69 10.17 -8.38
N THR A 88 -6.94 11.25 -8.57
CA THR A 88 -5.92 11.67 -7.60
C THR A 88 -6.53 12.03 -6.24
N GLN A 89 -7.65 12.78 -6.23
CA GLN A 89 -8.34 13.10 -4.98
C GLN A 89 -8.91 11.85 -4.33
N GLN A 90 -9.56 10.99 -5.10
CA GLN A 90 -10.08 9.71 -4.61
C GLN A 90 -8.98 8.85 -4.00
N THR A 91 -7.80 8.77 -4.66
CA THR A 91 -6.63 8.04 -4.16
C THR A 91 -6.16 8.60 -2.81
N LEU A 92 -6.03 9.91 -2.68
CA LEU A 92 -5.60 10.53 -1.42
C LEU A 92 -6.61 10.32 -0.28
N TRP A 93 -7.91 10.47 -0.57
CA TRP A 93 -8.95 10.18 0.41
C TRP A 93 -8.93 8.71 0.86
N GLY A 94 -8.76 7.77 -0.09
CA GLY A 94 -8.62 6.34 0.20
C GLY A 94 -7.36 6.01 1.00
N LEU A 95 -6.23 6.65 0.67
CA LEU A 95 -4.95 6.44 1.34
C LEU A 95 -4.98 6.93 2.80
N PHE A 96 -5.31 8.20 3.02
CA PHE A 96 -5.33 8.76 4.38
C PHE A 96 -6.48 8.21 5.22
N GLY A 97 -7.66 8.02 4.60
CA GLY A 97 -8.78 7.37 5.27
C GLY A 97 -8.46 5.93 5.67
N GLY A 98 -7.78 5.19 4.78
CA GLY A 98 -7.30 3.83 5.04
C GLY A 98 -6.27 3.76 6.17
N LEU A 99 -5.35 4.73 6.22
CA LEU A 99 -4.37 4.82 7.29
C LEU A 99 -5.04 5.05 8.65
N LEU A 100 -5.94 6.04 8.74
CA LEU A 100 -6.66 6.32 9.98
C LEU A 100 -7.56 5.16 10.41
N PHE A 101 -8.16 4.46 9.45
CA PHE A 101 -8.94 3.27 9.72
C PHE A 101 -8.08 2.12 10.27
N TRP A 102 -6.91 1.89 9.65
CA TRP A 102 -5.98 0.86 10.11
C TRP A 102 -5.51 1.15 11.54
N THR A 103 -4.97 2.33 11.77
CA THR A 103 -4.44 2.72 13.09
C THR A 103 -5.53 2.76 14.16
N GLY A 104 -6.70 3.33 13.84
CA GLY A 104 -7.78 3.52 14.80
C GLY A 104 -8.55 2.26 15.16
N TRP A 105 -8.76 1.35 14.20
CA TRP A 105 -9.57 0.16 14.44
C TRP A 105 -8.77 -1.14 14.39
N ILE A 106 -7.90 -1.32 13.42
CA ILE A 106 -7.20 -2.61 13.28
C ILE A 106 -6.03 -2.70 14.27
N GLU A 107 -5.09 -1.78 14.22
CA GLU A 107 -3.91 -1.79 15.09
C GLU A 107 -4.31 -1.66 16.56
N PHE A 108 -5.21 -0.73 16.88
CA PHE A 108 -5.71 -0.54 18.23
C PHE A 108 -6.41 -1.76 18.82
N ILE A 109 -7.18 -2.52 18.01
CA ILE A 109 -7.84 -3.76 18.49
C ILE A 109 -6.78 -4.76 18.98
N TYR A 110 -5.66 -4.90 18.29
CA TYR A 110 -4.58 -5.78 18.74
C TYR A 110 -3.95 -5.28 20.03
N VAL A 111 -3.69 -3.98 20.16
CA VAL A 111 -3.19 -3.37 21.42
C VAL A 111 -4.17 -3.63 22.55
N TYR A 112 -5.46 -3.35 22.35
CA TYR A 112 -6.50 -3.55 23.35
C TYR A 112 -6.59 -5.00 23.82
N TYR A 113 -6.64 -5.97 22.91
CA TYR A 113 -6.73 -7.38 23.29
C TYR A 113 -5.43 -7.92 23.86
N ALA A 114 -4.27 -7.45 23.43
CA ALA A 114 -3.00 -7.79 24.05
C ALA A 114 -3.00 -7.42 25.53
N HIS A 115 -3.39 -6.21 25.86
CA HIS A 115 -3.54 -5.75 27.24
C HIS A 115 -4.61 -6.55 28.02
N ARG A 116 -5.78 -6.78 27.41
CA ARG A 116 -6.88 -7.51 28.03
C ARG A 116 -6.53 -8.94 28.38
N PHE A 117 -5.75 -9.61 27.53
CA PHE A 117 -5.30 -10.99 27.77
C PHE A 117 -4.02 -11.08 28.59
N GLY A 118 -3.44 -9.96 29.00
CA GLY A 118 -2.22 -9.93 29.81
C GLY A 118 -1.00 -10.48 29.05
N VAL A 119 -0.98 -10.34 27.73
CA VAL A 119 0.16 -10.80 26.92
C VAL A 119 1.38 -9.98 27.30
N GLN A 120 2.46 -10.67 27.67
CA GLN A 120 3.71 -10.02 28.03
C GLN A 120 4.57 -9.78 26.76
N PRO A 121 5.31 -8.67 26.70
CA PRO A 121 6.25 -8.43 25.61
C PRO A 121 7.35 -9.51 25.59
N LEU A 122 7.86 -9.83 24.44
CA LEU A 122 9.03 -10.69 24.31
C LEU A 122 10.27 -9.87 24.67
N ILE A 123 10.96 -10.27 25.72
CA ILE A 123 12.18 -9.62 26.22
C ILE A 123 13.36 -10.55 25.98
N VAL A 124 14.39 -10.06 25.27
CA VAL A 124 15.66 -10.76 25.07
C VAL A 124 16.79 -9.83 25.53
N ASP A 125 17.68 -10.34 26.35
CA ASP A 125 18.80 -9.58 26.93
C ASP A 125 18.40 -8.29 27.68
N GLY A 126 17.16 -8.25 28.22
CA GLY A 126 16.63 -7.09 28.95
C GLY A 126 15.99 -6.02 28.06
N GLU A 127 15.96 -6.20 26.75
CA GLU A 127 15.30 -5.31 25.79
C GLU A 127 14.00 -5.92 25.25
N VAL A 128 12.99 -5.07 25.03
CA VAL A 128 11.73 -5.48 24.43
C VAL A 128 11.94 -5.67 22.93
N VAL A 129 12.00 -6.92 22.47
CA VAL A 129 12.18 -7.28 21.07
C VAL A 129 10.86 -7.23 20.31
N THR A 130 9.77 -7.71 20.91
CA THR A 130 8.44 -7.72 20.28
C THR A 130 7.39 -7.25 21.27
N LYS A 131 6.62 -6.24 20.88
CA LYS A 131 5.49 -5.73 21.65
C LYS A 131 4.34 -6.75 21.72
N PRO A 132 3.50 -6.72 22.77
CA PRO A 132 2.42 -7.69 22.98
C PRO A 132 1.42 -7.79 21.82
N GLU A 133 1.09 -6.67 21.17
CA GLU A 133 0.15 -6.62 20.05
C GLU A 133 0.64 -7.41 18.84
N TYR A 134 1.94 -7.42 18.61
CA TYR A 134 2.55 -8.17 17.50
C TYR A 134 2.59 -9.67 17.76
N LEU A 135 2.59 -10.10 19.02
CA LEU A 135 2.49 -11.52 19.37
C LEU A 135 1.09 -12.10 19.10
N ILE A 136 0.05 -11.26 19.15
CA ILE A 136 -1.33 -11.69 18.89
C ILE A 136 -1.67 -11.60 17.39
N MET A 137 -1.09 -10.67 16.66
CA MET A 137 -1.43 -10.41 15.25
C MET A 137 -1.34 -11.65 14.34
N PRO A 138 -0.39 -12.60 14.51
CA PRO A 138 -0.37 -13.85 13.74
C PRO A 138 -1.62 -14.70 13.88
N SER A 139 -2.42 -14.56 14.93
CA SER A 139 -3.69 -15.26 15.08
C SER A 139 -4.70 -14.91 13.98
N SER A 140 -4.53 -13.78 13.31
CA SER A 140 -5.36 -13.35 12.17
C SER A 140 -4.97 -14.00 10.83
N PHE A 141 -3.92 -14.84 10.81
CA PHE A 141 -3.39 -15.44 9.58
C PHE A 141 -4.44 -16.24 8.79
N GLY A 142 -5.34 -16.94 9.50
CA GLY A 142 -6.45 -17.67 8.87
C GLY A 142 -7.40 -16.73 8.10
N PHE A 143 -7.75 -15.58 8.67
CA PHE A 143 -8.55 -14.56 7.99
C PHE A 143 -7.82 -13.95 6.81
N TRP A 144 -6.52 -13.67 6.96
CA TRP A 144 -5.69 -13.17 5.88
C TRP A 144 -5.68 -14.14 4.68
N ILE A 145 -5.44 -15.43 4.92
CA ILE A 145 -5.52 -16.46 3.85
C ILE A 145 -6.90 -16.45 3.20
N MET A 146 -7.98 -16.45 3.98
CA MET A 146 -9.35 -16.44 3.46
C MET A 146 -9.57 -15.25 2.54
N PHE A 147 -9.18 -14.03 2.95
CA PHE A 147 -9.30 -12.84 2.12
C PHE A 147 -8.45 -12.94 0.85
N MET A 148 -7.20 -13.43 0.95
CA MET A 148 -6.34 -13.64 -0.23
C MET A 148 -6.97 -14.61 -1.22
N LEU A 149 -7.52 -15.71 -0.74
CA LEU A 149 -8.21 -16.70 -1.60
C LEU A 149 -9.47 -16.11 -2.23
N LEU A 150 -10.29 -15.38 -1.47
CA LEU A 150 -11.47 -14.71 -2.01
C LEU A 150 -11.10 -13.72 -3.14
N TYR A 151 -10.05 -12.92 -2.94
CA TYR A 151 -9.57 -12.02 -3.99
C TYR A 151 -8.98 -12.78 -5.18
N LEU A 152 -8.20 -13.83 -4.93
CA LEU A 152 -7.56 -14.64 -5.97
C LEU A 152 -8.59 -15.37 -6.84
N PHE A 153 -9.65 -15.93 -6.23
CA PHE A 153 -10.70 -16.66 -6.94
C PHE A 153 -11.87 -15.80 -7.37
N ASN A 154 -11.94 -14.54 -6.95
CA ASN A 154 -12.99 -13.63 -7.39
C ASN A 154 -12.72 -13.15 -8.82
N ILE A 155 -13.54 -13.59 -9.75
CA ILE A 155 -13.42 -13.29 -11.19
C ILE A 155 -13.54 -11.79 -11.50
N LYS A 156 -14.07 -10.98 -10.58
CA LYS A 156 -14.31 -9.53 -10.75
C LYS A 156 -13.52 -8.66 -9.75
N SER A 157 -12.30 -9.04 -9.42
CA SER A 157 -11.45 -8.22 -8.55
C SER A 157 -11.17 -6.85 -9.18
N GLY A 158 -11.43 -5.78 -8.45
CA GLY A 158 -11.06 -4.41 -8.83
C GLY A 158 -9.56 -4.12 -8.68
N CYS A 159 -8.80 -5.00 -8.04
CA CYS A 159 -7.39 -4.82 -7.74
C CYS A 159 -6.50 -5.36 -8.88
N ASP A 160 -5.63 -4.51 -9.43
CA ASP A 160 -4.72 -4.90 -10.52
C ASP A 160 -3.67 -5.93 -10.07
N PHE A 161 -3.26 -5.91 -8.80
CA PHE A 161 -2.36 -6.90 -8.23
C PHE A 161 -2.98 -8.31 -8.24
N PHE A 162 -4.22 -8.46 -7.80
CA PHE A 162 -4.92 -9.75 -7.84
C PHE A 162 -5.23 -10.19 -9.25
N ASN A 163 -5.58 -9.29 -10.14
CA ASN A 163 -5.72 -9.59 -11.56
C ASN A 163 -4.41 -10.11 -12.18
N TYR A 164 -3.26 -9.57 -11.76
CA TYR A 164 -1.96 -10.06 -12.17
C TYR A 164 -1.69 -11.47 -11.61
N LEU A 165 -1.94 -11.71 -10.33
CA LEU A 165 -1.79 -13.03 -9.71
C LEU A 165 -2.70 -14.06 -10.37
N GLN A 166 -3.96 -13.73 -10.64
CA GLN A 166 -4.87 -14.60 -11.36
C GLN A 166 -4.31 -14.98 -12.74
N ARG A 167 -3.73 -14.06 -13.49
CA ARG A 167 -3.10 -14.36 -14.78
C ARG A 167 -1.89 -15.29 -14.65
N VAL A 168 -1.11 -15.15 -13.58
CA VAL A 168 0.05 -16.02 -13.33
C VAL A 168 -0.40 -17.43 -12.98
N PHE A 169 -1.35 -17.57 -12.04
CA PHE A 169 -1.80 -18.89 -11.56
C PHE A 169 -2.72 -19.62 -12.55
N PHE A 170 -3.58 -18.88 -13.26
CA PHE A 170 -4.58 -19.47 -14.16
C PHE A 170 -4.25 -19.28 -15.64
N ARG A 171 -2.99 -19.11 -15.98
CA ARG A 171 -2.50 -18.85 -17.36
C ARG A 171 -3.01 -19.83 -18.41
N ASN A 172 -3.29 -21.09 -18.03
CA ASN A 172 -3.76 -22.16 -18.93
C ASN A 172 -5.27 -22.44 -18.81
N SER A 173 -6.02 -21.74 -17.97
CA SER A 173 -7.46 -21.95 -17.88
C SER A 173 -8.14 -21.22 -19.05
N LYS A 174 -9.01 -21.93 -19.76
CA LYS A 174 -9.87 -21.36 -20.83
C LYS A 174 -10.90 -20.34 -20.32
N VAL A 175 -10.83 -19.97 -19.06
CA VAL A 175 -11.61 -18.91 -18.44
C VAL A 175 -11.00 -17.57 -18.89
N GLN A 176 -11.41 -17.12 -20.08
CA GLN A 176 -11.23 -15.72 -20.44
C GLN A 176 -12.09 -14.91 -19.47
N VAL A 177 -11.41 -14.31 -18.49
CA VAL A 177 -12.02 -13.28 -17.66
C VAL A 177 -12.29 -12.09 -18.57
N GLU A 178 -13.51 -12.01 -19.12
CA GLU A 178 -13.99 -10.80 -19.80
C GLU A 178 -13.94 -9.67 -18.77
N MET A 179 -12.90 -8.86 -18.86
CA MET A 179 -12.77 -7.65 -18.06
C MET A 179 -13.78 -6.63 -18.57
N ARG A 180 -15.03 -6.73 -18.14
CA ARG A 180 -15.97 -5.61 -18.27
C ARG A 180 -15.41 -4.46 -17.42
N PRO A 181 -15.30 -3.26 -17.97
CA PRO A 181 -14.90 -2.10 -17.19
C PRO A 181 -15.95 -1.91 -16.07
N MET A 182 -15.62 -2.33 -14.86
CA MET A 182 -16.39 -1.95 -13.68
C MET A 182 -16.08 -0.48 -13.38
N THR A 183 -17.12 0.30 -13.07
CA THR A 183 -16.93 1.64 -12.50
C THR A 183 -16.16 1.46 -11.20
N ARG A 184 -14.86 1.77 -11.23
CA ARG A 184 -13.99 1.65 -10.06
C ARG A 184 -14.12 2.91 -9.22
N HIS A 185 -14.51 2.76 -7.99
CA HIS A 185 -14.36 3.82 -6.99
C HIS A 185 -12.92 3.78 -6.48
N THR A 186 -12.06 4.61 -7.05
CA THR A 186 -10.62 4.63 -6.78
C THR A 186 -10.32 4.77 -5.27
N SER A 187 -11.09 5.56 -4.54
CA SER A 187 -10.96 5.71 -3.09
C SER A 187 -11.10 4.37 -2.35
N LEU A 188 -12.14 3.59 -2.68
CA LEU A 188 -12.38 2.29 -2.05
C LEU A 188 -11.31 1.27 -2.41
N VAL A 189 -10.88 1.27 -3.68
CA VAL A 189 -9.79 0.37 -4.14
C VAL A 189 -8.51 0.69 -3.39
N THR A 190 -8.12 1.96 -3.31
CA THR A 190 -6.90 2.38 -2.59
C THR A 190 -6.97 2.03 -1.11
N PHE A 191 -8.12 2.24 -0.47
CA PHE A 191 -8.35 1.81 0.92
C PHE A 191 -8.13 0.31 1.12
N MET A 192 -8.72 -0.52 0.27
CA MET A 192 -8.58 -1.97 0.35
C MET A 192 -7.15 -2.43 0.08
N GLU A 193 -6.50 -1.88 -0.94
CA GLU A 193 -5.11 -2.20 -1.28
C GLU A 193 -4.15 -1.81 -0.15
N LEU A 194 -4.30 -0.62 0.44
CA LEU A 194 -3.47 -0.18 1.56
C LEU A 194 -3.59 -1.13 2.74
N ASN A 195 -4.81 -1.42 3.18
CA ASN A 195 -5.03 -2.30 4.34
C ASN A 195 -4.52 -3.72 4.10
N LEU A 196 -4.68 -4.25 2.89
CA LEU A 196 -4.16 -5.56 2.50
C LEU A 196 -2.63 -5.59 2.47
N ILE A 197 -2.00 -4.55 1.96
CA ILE A 197 -0.54 -4.43 1.92
C ILE A 197 0.02 -4.31 3.34
N LEU A 198 -0.59 -3.48 4.19
CA LEU A 198 -0.20 -3.36 5.60
C LEU A 198 -0.30 -4.72 6.31
N TRP A 199 -1.44 -5.38 6.19
CA TRP A 199 -1.65 -6.69 6.81
C TRP A 199 -0.65 -7.74 6.31
N THR A 200 -0.42 -7.80 5.01
CA THR A 200 0.57 -8.72 4.41
C THR A 200 1.98 -8.44 4.91
N ASN A 201 2.38 -7.16 4.97
CA ASN A 201 3.71 -6.78 5.45
C ASN A 201 3.90 -7.16 6.92
N TYR A 202 2.91 -6.91 7.77
CA TYR A 202 2.96 -7.33 9.18
C TYR A 202 3.07 -8.85 9.31
N MET A 203 2.26 -9.63 8.56
CA MET A 203 2.35 -11.09 8.59
C MET A 203 3.73 -11.59 8.15
N VAL A 204 4.25 -11.08 7.04
CA VAL A 204 5.58 -11.48 6.54
C VAL A 204 6.68 -11.14 7.55
N LEU A 205 6.66 -9.92 8.11
CA LEU A 205 7.65 -9.50 9.09
C LEU A 205 7.59 -10.35 10.36
N LEU A 206 6.39 -10.59 10.90
CA LEU A 206 6.23 -11.39 12.11
C LEU A 206 6.73 -12.83 11.94
N PHE A 207 6.42 -13.48 10.82
CA PHE A 207 6.95 -14.80 10.54
C PHE A 207 8.45 -14.82 10.28
N CYS A 208 9.02 -13.76 9.69
CA CYS A 208 10.45 -13.67 9.46
C CYS A 208 11.25 -13.42 10.73
N TYR A 209 10.69 -12.69 11.69
CA TYR A 209 11.39 -12.31 12.93
C TYR A 209 11.06 -13.21 14.12
N ASP A 210 10.08 -14.10 14.03
CA ASP A 210 9.75 -15.06 15.08
C ASP A 210 10.76 -16.23 15.07
N ASP A 211 11.52 -16.38 16.15
CA ASP A 211 12.53 -17.43 16.33
C ASP A 211 11.93 -18.86 16.31
N ASN A 212 10.63 -19.01 16.57
CA ASN A 212 9.94 -20.30 16.46
C ASN A 212 9.66 -20.71 15.01
N PHE A 213 9.75 -19.78 14.05
CA PHE A 213 9.54 -20.03 12.63
C PHE A 213 10.84 -19.91 11.83
N ILE A 214 11.36 -18.71 11.64
CA ILE A 214 12.52 -18.43 10.80
C ILE A 214 13.65 -17.81 11.64
N GLY A 215 13.34 -16.75 12.40
CA GLY A 215 14.29 -15.98 13.18
C GLY A 215 14.96 -14.83 12.42
N ASP A 216 15.40 -13.83 13.15
CA ASP A 216 16.00 -12.61 12.63
C ASP A 216 17.33 -12.85 11.91
N ARG A 217 18.13 -13.79 12.40
CA ARG A 217 19.47 -14.14 11.87
C ARG A 217 19.45 -15.17 10.75
N HIS A 218 18.27 -15.67 10.38
CA HIS A 218 18.18 -16.69 9.34
C HIS A 218 18.37 -16.09 7.94
N PRO A 219 19.11 -16.76 7.03
CA PRO A 219 19.37 -16.24 5.67
C PRO A 219 18.08 -16.01 4.86
N ILE A 220 16.99 -16.71 5.16
CA ILE A 220 15.67 -16.48 4.52
C ILE A 220 15.14 -15.08 4.86
N THR A 221 15.30 -14.60 6.09
CA THR A 221 14.88 -13.25 6.51
C THR A 221 15.62 -12.18 5.71
N ALA A 222 16.93 -12.34 5.56
CA ALA A 222 17.74 -11.47 4.71
C ALA A 222 17.29 -11.52 3.24
N LEU A 223 17.02 -12.71 2.71
CA LEU A 223 16.58 -12.90 1.32
C LEU A 223 15.21 -12.23 1.08
N VAL A 224 14.26 -12.34 2.03
CA VAL A 224 12.96 -11.65 1.97
C VAL A 224 13.15 -10.13 1.96
N ALA A 225 13.98 -9.59 2.87
CA ALA A 225 14.24 -8.16 2.97
C ALA A 225 14.87 -7.61 1.68
N PHE A 226 15.93 -8.27 1.16
CA PHE A 226 16.56 -7.87 -0.11
C PHE A 226 15.63 -8.08 -1.31
N GLY A 227 14.83 -9.14 -1.34
CA GLY A 227 13.84 -9.39 -2.37
C GLY A 227 12.77 -8.29 -2.42
N CYS A 228 12.26 -7.86 -1.28
CA CYS A 228 11.34 -6.73 -1.17
C CYS A 228 12.00 -5.42 -1.64
N LEU A 229 13.26 -5.16 -1.27
CA LEU A 229 14.00 -3.99 -1.71
C LEU A 229 14.16 -3.97 -3.25
N VAL A 230 14.63 -5.06 -3.83
CA VAL A 230 14.82 -5.18 -5.29
C VAL A 230 13.47 -5.07 -6.01
N GLY A 231 12.42 -5.71 -5.49
CA GLY A 231 11.06 -5.62 -6.01
C GLY A 231 10.53 -4.18 -5.99
N SER A 232 10.74 -3.45 -4.89
CA SER A 232 10.33 -2.05 -4.77
C SER A 232 11.07 -1.14 -5.75
N LEU A 233 12.36 -1.33 -5.96
CA LEU A 233 13.15 -0.59 -6.95
C LEU A 233 12.68 -0.88 -8.39
N PHE A 234 12.31 -2.12 -8.68
CA PHE A 234 11.76 -2.49 -9.99
C PHE A 234 10.38 -1.84 -10.22
N MET A 235 9.51 -1.89 -9.21
CA MET A 235 8.20 -1.22 -9.24
C MET A 235 8.35 0.30 -9.38
N PHE A 236 9.29 0.91 -8.67
CA PHE A 236 9.59 2.34 -8.76
C PHE A 236 10.03 2.74 -10.17
N ARG A 237 10.90 1.94 -10.82
CA ARG A 237 11.27 2.16 -12.21
C ARG A 237 10.06 2.12 -13.16
N ARG A 238 9.10 1.22 -12.92
CA ARG A 238 7.85 1.17 -13.69
C ARG A 238 6.99 2.40 -13.43
N LEU A 239 6.84 2.82 -12.18
CA LEU A 239 6.05 3.98 -11.78
C LEU A 239 6.53 5.26 -12.47
N ILE A 240 7.84 5.50 -12.55
CA ILE A 240 8.43 6.66 -13.24
C ILE A 240 8.10 6.68 -14.73
N ASN A 241 7.93 5.51 -15.34
CA ASN A 241 7.66 5.38 -16.78
C ASN A 241 6.17 5.43 -17.13
N ILE A 242 5.26 5.47 -16.16
CA ILE A 242 3.84 5.63 -16.41
C ILE A 242 3.56 7.05 -16.89
N SER A 243 3.01 7.16 -18.11
CA SER A 243 2.78 8.44 -18.79
C SER A 243 1.40 9.05 -18.55
N GLN A 244 0.49 8.33 -17.89
CA GLN A 244 -0.89 8.76 -17.66
C GLN A 244 -1.24 8.65 -16.18
N TRP A 245 -1.71 9.73 -15.64
CA TRP A 245 -2.34 9.88 -14.33
C TRP A 245 -3.70 10.52 -14.49
#